data_2b128107725d45b4e2e72f70132c184e
#
_entry.id   2b128107725d45b4e2e72f70132c184e
#
_cell.length_a   1.000
_cell.length_b   1.000
_cell.length_c   1.000
_cell.angle_alpha   90.00
_cell.angle_beta   90.00
_cell.angle_gamma   90.00
#
_symmetry.space_group_name_H-M   'P 1'
#
loop_
_entity.id
_entity.type
_entity.pdbx_description
1 polymer ?
#
loop_
_entity_poly.entity_id
_entity_poly.type
_entity_poly.pdbx_seq_one_letter_code
_entity_poly.pdbx_strand_id
1 'polypeptide(L)'
;MSCSKTGSAMSTTPVTYLTLINEATYTGAASVYLNDTLATPSSGIAAGTFSTKYGTILPGYYNVKFTTATTDSVLSAIPSSDYDTLNFYTLILYNTAGGATAQSAKIYDNFSTLSSIDANYRFFNLSPDEPKVDLYLNNTIVSSNRLTADNVTTNLYNSFQPTPQGSYLITIKVAGKDSVIATGSNVAMTNGNAYTIFLSGNIGSSSTPLQVNVLQASY
;
A
#
# COMPACT_ATOMS: atom_id res chain seq x y z
N MET A 1 -30.85 41.79 29.14
CA MET A 1 -30.50 40.37 29.33
C MET A 1 -29.66 39.96 28.12
N SER A 2 -28.33 39.85 28.30
CA SER A 2 -27.42 39.43 27.25
C SER A 2 -27.23 37.92 27.35
N CYS A 3 -27.68 37.19 26.35
CA CYS A 3 -27.51 35.74 26.27
C CYS A 3 -26.15 35.45 25.63
N SER A 4 -25.15 35.20 26.46
CA SER A 4 -23.84 34.75 26.05
C SER A 4 -23.94 33.27 25.55
N LYS A 5 -23.93 33.07 24.24
CA LYS A 5 -23.88 31.76 23.62
C LYS A 5 -22.43 31.29 23.64
N THR A 6 -22.02 30.61 24.72
CA THR A 6 -20.76 29.86 24.78
C THR A 6 -20.90 28.66 23.86
N GLY A 7 -20.52 28.85 22.60
CA GLY A 7 -20.28 27.74 21.69
C GLY A 7 -19.03 27.02 22.17
N SER A 8 -19.18 25.83 22.76
CA SER A 8 -18.06 24.92 22.97
C SER A 8 -17.47 24.59 21.60
N ALA A 9 -16.28 25.12 21.30
CA ALA A 9 -15.52 24.68 20.16
C ALA A 9 -15.23 23.18 20.37
N MET A 10 -15.76 22.34 19.50
CA MET A 10 -15.36 20.94 19.45
C MET A 10 -13.87 20.94 19.05
N SER A 11 -13.00 20.66 20.01
CA SER A 11 -11.60 20.40 19.74
C SER A 11 -11.51 19.05 19.04
N THR A 12 -11.47 19.06 17.71
CA THR A 12 -11.12 17.85 16.97
C THR A 12 -9.61 17.67 17.11
N THR A 13 -9.20 16.61 17.80
CA THR A 13 -7.77 16.24 17.86
C THR A 13 -7.25 16.06 16.45
N PRO A 14 -6.17 16.75 16.05
CA PRO A 14 -5.59 16.57 14.71
C PRO A 14 -5.11 15.12 14.56
N VAL A 15 -5.35 14.53 13.38
CA VAL A 15 -4.97 13.15 13.06
C VAL A 15 -4.25 13.08 11.73
N THR A 16 -3.42 12.06 11.59
CA THR A 16 -2.81 11.58 10.35
C THR A 16 -3.29 10.16 10.10
N TYR A 17 -3.42 9.78 8.85
CA TYR A 17 -3.96 8.49 8.44
C TYR A 17 -2.86 7.56 7.93
N LEU A 18 -2.81 6.32 8.43
CA LEU A 18 -1.85 5.31 8.02
C LEU A 18 -2.54 4.02 7.60
N THR A 19 -2.08 3.43 6.50
CA THR A 19 -2.35 2.04 6.14
C THR A 19 -1.06 1.25 6.01
N LEU A 20 -1.11 -0.07 6.21
CA LEU A 20 0.05 -0.94 6.27
C LEU A 20 -0.09 -2.06 5.25
N ILE A 21 0.98 -2.35 4.52
CA ILE A 21 1.11 -3.47 3.58
C ILE A 21 2.36 -4.27 3.96
N ASN A 22 2.21 -5.56 4.27
CA ASN A 22 3.33 -6.45 4.51
C ASN A 22 3.45 -7.46 3.36
N GLU A 23 4.30 -7.17 2.39
CA GLU A 23 4.64 -8.04 1.27
C GLU A 23 6.07 -8.62 1.38
N ALA A 24 6.66 -8.58 2.57
CA ALA A 24 7.93 -9.25 2.85
C ALA A 24 7.71 -10.77 3.08
N THR A 25 7.39 -11.47 2.01
CA THR A 25 6.95 -12.88 2.03
C THR A 25 7.99 -13.86 2.55
N TYR A 26 9.29 -13.50 2.51
CA TYR A 26 10.38 -14.28 3.07
C TYR A 26 10.60 -14.08 4.58
N THR A 27 9.96 -13.07 5.21
CA THR A 27 10.23 -12.71 6.60
C THR A 27 9.08 -13.05 7.57
N GLY A 28 7.91 -13.40 7.05
CA GLY A 28 6.74 -13.75 7.85
C GLY A 28 5.99 -12.54 8.42
N ALA A 29 5.35 -12.74 9.59
CA ALA A 29 4.60 -11.66 10.24
C ALA A 29 5.53 -10.57 10.77
N ALA A 30 5.15 -9.30 10.57
CA ALA A 30 5.90 -8.15 10.98
C ALA A 30 5.12 -7.26 11.96
N SER A 31 5.79 -6.78 13.00
CA SER A 31 5.32 -5.73 13.89
C SER A 31 5.83 -4.38 13.43
N VAL A 32 5.03 -3.34 13.64
CA VAL A 32 5.39 -1.96 13.30
C VAL A 32 5.45 -1.13 14.58
N TYR A 33 6.56 -0.42 14.75
CA TYR A 33 6.76 0.52 15.84
C TYR A 33 6.87 1.95 15.29
N LEU A 34 6.22 2.88 15.97
CA LEU A 34 6.32 4.32 15.74
C LEU A 34 7.01 4.93 16.96
N ASN A 35 8.22 5.47 16.81
CA ASN A 35 9.04 5.98 17.93
C ASN A 35 9.07 4.98 19.11
N ASP A 36 9.41 3.71 18.81
CA ASP A 36 9.48 2.60 19.75
C ASP A 36 8.15 2.18 20.43
N THR A 37 7.04 2.78 20.04
CA THR A 37 5.68 2.35 20.47
C THR A 37 5.10 1.40 19.46
N LEU A 38 4.65 0.21 19.91
CA LEU A 38 4.02 -0.79 19.05
C LEU A 38 2.69 -0.25 18.48
N ALA A 39 2.58 -0.21 17.16
CA ALA A 39 1.44 0.31 16.43
C ALA A 39 0.55 -0.78 15.80
N THR A 40 0.98 -2.04 15.83
CA THR A 40 0.23 -3.20 15.33
C THR A 40 -0.21 -4.09 16.48
N PRO A 41 -1.16 -5.05 16.25
CA PRO A 41 -1.38 -6.14 17.20
C PRO A 41 -0.07 -6.89 17.51
N SER A 42 0.03 -7.50 18.69
CA SER A 42 1.22 -8.26 19.11
C SER A 42 1.56 -9.44 18.20
N SER A 43 0.56 -9.98 17.48
CA SER A 43 0.78 -11.00 16.43
C SER A 43 1.42 -10.44 15.15
N GLY A 44 1.57 -9.12 15.04
CA GLY A 44 1.99 -8.46 13.82
C GLY A 44 0.98 -8.51 12.68
N ILE A 45 1.42 -8.09 11.50
CA ILE A 45 0.70 -8.20 10.23
C ILE A 45 1.34 -9.37 9.47
N ALA A 46 0.54 -10.37 9.11
CA ALA A 46 1.05 -11.54 8.37
C ALA A 46 1.62 -11.14 7.01
N ALA A 47 2.62 -11.87 6.53
CA ALA A 47 3.14 -11.68 5.18
C ALA A 47 2.05 -11.95 4.13
N GLY A 48 2.05 -11.18 3.05
CA GLY A 48 1.03 -11.23 2.00
C GLY A 48 -0.31 -10.60 2.43
N THR A 49 -0.33 -9.80 3.51
CA THR A 49 -1.54 -9.13 3.99
C THR A 49 -1.38 -7.62 4.13
N PHE A 50 -2.51 -6.94 4.20
CA PHE A 50 -2.57 -5.48 4.29
C PHE A 50 -3.77 -5.00 5.09
N SER A 51 -3.67 -3.80 5.64
CA SER A 51 -4.81 -3.14 6.30
C SER A 51 -5.80 -2.65 5.25
N THR A 52 -7.08 -3.00 5.41
CA THR A 52 -8.14 -2.59 4.47
C THR A 52 -8.66 -1.18 4.73
N LYS A 53 -8.24 -0.56 5.83
CA LYS A 53 -8.64 0.81 6.23
C LYS A 53 -7.44 1.55 6.76
N TYR A 54 -7.49 2.87 6.64
CA TYR A 54 -6.55 3.75 7.32
C TYR A 54 -6.85 3.78 8.81
N GLY A 55 -5.83 3.53 9.63
CA GLY A 55 -5.82 3.85 11.05
C GLY A 55 -5.40 5.30 11.27
N THR A 56 -5.57 5.81 12.49
CA THR A 56 -5.20 7.18 12.84
C THR A 56 -4.06 7.21 13.85
N ILE A 57 -3.14 8.17 13.66
CA ILE A 57 -2.11 8.53 14.61
C ILE A 57 -2.15 10.05 14.85
N LEU A 58 -1.49 10.54 15.89
CA LEU A 58 -1.26 11.98 16.04
C LEU A 58 -0.25 12.44 14.96
N PRO A 59 -0.41 13.68 14.43
CA PRO A 59 0.61 14.25 13.55
C PRO A 59 1.93 14.43 14.30
N GLY A 60 3.05 14.34 13.60
CA GLY A 60 4.36 14.53 14.20
C GLY A 60 5.48 13.85 13.43
N TYR A 61 6.66 13.79 14.04
CA TYR A 61 7.81 13.12 13.49
C TYR A 61 7.92 11.71 14.06
N TYR A 62 7.96 10.70 13.17
CA TYR A 62 8.10 9.32 13.55
C TYR A 62 9.25 8.65 12.79
N ASN A 63 10.09 7.93 13.51
CA ASN A 63 10.82 6.82 12.93
C ASN A 63 9.88 5.61 12.90
N VAL A 64 9.91 4.87 11.81
CA VAL A 64 9.12 3.63 11.68
C VAL A 64 10.07 2.45 11.66
N LYS A 65 9.86 1.50 12.55
CA LYS A 65 10.66 0.28 12.61
C LYS A 65 9.76 -0.93 12.38
N PHE A 66 10.15 -1.76 11.43
CA PHE A 66 9.55 -3.07 11.19
C PHE A 66 10.40 -4.14 11.83
N THR A 67 9.79 -5.00 12.61
CA THR A 67 10.47 -6.15 13.25
C THR A 67 9.73 -7.43 12.94
N THR A 68 10.40 -8.58 13.13
CA THR A 68 9.68 -9.86 13.19
C THR A 68 8.73 -9.87 14.38
N ALA A 69 7.51 -10.35 14.20
CA ALA A 69 6.51 -10.37 15.27
C ALA A 69 6.86 -11.35 16.42
N THR A 70 7.77 -12.29 16.19
CA THR A 70 8.12 -13.34 17.15
C THR A 70 9.38 -13.07 17.96
N THR A 71 10.35 -12.35 17.38
CA THR A 71 11.69 -12.18 18.01
C THR A 71 12.11 -10.73 18.13
N ASP A 72 11.27 -9.77 17.69
CA ASP A 72 11.56 -8.34 17.62
C ASP A 72 12.84 -7.98 16.84
N SER A 73 13.34 -8.92 16.03
CA SER A 73 14.50 -8.66 15.16
C SER A 73 14.14 -7.62 14.10
N VAL A 74 14.95 -6.58 13.97
CA VAL A 74 14.71 -5.50 13.00
C VAL A 74 14.82 -6.04 11.58
N LEU A 75 13.76 -5.85 10.79
CA LEU A 75 13.68 -6.19 9.37
C LEU A 75 14.07 -5.01 8.50
N SER A 76 13.52 -3.84 8.81
CA SER A 76 13.75 -2.59 8.08
C SER A 76 13.31 -1.40 8.93
N ALA A 77 13.81 -0.21 8.57
CA ALA A 77 13.38 1.02 9.22
C ALA A 77 13.26 2.18 8.21
N ILE A 78 12.28 3.04 8.45
CA ILE A 78 12.11 4.31 7.76
C ILE A 78 12.66 5.39 8.72
N PRO A 79 13.66 6.18 8.32
CA PRO A 79 14.20 7.26 9.15
C PRO A 79 13.10 8.24 9.59
N SER A 80 13.35 8.95 10.68
CA SER A 80 12.42 9.96 11.20
C SER A 80 12.01 10.94 10.11
N SER A 81 10.72 11.05 9.90
CA SER A 81 10.10 11.93 8.91
C SER A 81 8.77 12.44 9.43
N ASP A 82 8.28 13.51 8.84
CA ASP A 82 7.02 14.16 9.17
C ASP A 82 5.80 13.33 8.73
N TYR A 83 4.77 13.38 9.55
CA TYR A 83 3.44 12.83 9.28
C TYR A 83 2.43 13.93 9.59
N ASP A 84 2.03 14.65 8.53
CA ASP A 84 1.25 15.87 8.66
C ASP A 84 -0.23 15.60 8.93
N THR A 85 -0.88 16.59 9.55
CA THR A 85 -2.32 16.57 9.83
C THR A 85 -3.14 16.38 8.56
N LEU A 86 -4.14 15.49 8.63
CA LEU A 86 -5.08 15.15 7.56
C LEU A 86 -4.43 14.55 6.30
N ASN A 87 -3.16 14.21 6.35
CA ASN A 87 -2.49 13.50 5.29
C ASN A 87 -2.61 11.98 5.45
N PHE A 88 -2.53 11.29 4.31
CA PHE A 88 -2.66 9.85 4.19
C PHE A 88 -1.32 9.25 3.76
N TYR A 89 -0.93 8.17 4.41
CA TYR A 89 0.32 7.48 4.11
C TYR A 89 0.13 5.97 4.06
N THR A 90 0.75 5.33 3.07
CA THR A 90 0.89 3.88 3.00
C THR A 90 2.31 3.50 3.43
N LEU A 91 2.43 2.67 4.46
CA LEU A 91 3.70 2.05 4.85
C LEU A 91 3.76 0.64 4.27
N ILE A 92 4.83 0.35 3.55
CA ILE A 92 5.02 -0.94 2.87
C ILE A 92 6.28 -1.59 3.41
N LEU A 93 6.19 -2.85 3.81
CA LEU A 93 7.32 -3.75 4.00
C LEU A 93 7.33 -4.73 2.82
N TYR A 94 8.47 -4.89 2.14
CA TYR A 94 8.61 -5.72 0.94
C TYR A 94 9.99 -6.37 0.88
N ASN A 95 10.16 -7.41 0.06
CA ASN A 95 11.47 -7.98 -0.23
C ASN A 95 12.08 -7.34 -1.48
N THR A 96 13.41 -7.20 -1.47
CA THR A 96 14.14 -6.75 -2.67
C THR A 96 14.08 -7.78 -3.78
N ALA A 97 14.22 -7.32 -5.02
CA ALA A 97 14.22 -8.18 -6.20
C ALA A 97 15.25 -9.32 -6.07
N GLY A 98 14.77 -10.56 -6.25
CA GLY A 98 15.60 -11.78 -6.18
C GLY A 98 16.16 -12.10 -4.80
N GLY A 99 15.70 -11.43 -3.71
CA GLY A 99 16.31 -11.57 -2.41
C GLY A 99 15.34 -11.64 -1.24
N ALA A 100 15.83 -12.21 -0.13
CA ALA A 100 15.12 -12.27 1.14
C ALA A 100 15.28 -11.01 1.99
N THR A 101 16.07 -10.02 1.56
CA THR A 101 16.26 -8.78 2.31
C THR A 101 14.97 -7.97 2.32
N ALA A 102 14.49 -7.66 3.51
CA ALA A 102 13.32 -6.81 3.67
C ALA A 102 13.73 -5.32 3.60
N GLN A 103 12.89 -4.54 2.97
CA GLN A 103 12.96 -3.09 2.92
C GLN A 103 11.60 -2.48 3.22
N SER A 104 11.59 -1.23 3.62
CA SER A 104 10.36 -0.50 3.90
C SER A 104 10.30 0.83 3.18
N ALA A 105 9.09 1.28 2.91
CA ALA A 105 8.81 2.55 2.27
C ALA A 105 7.64 3.26 2.92
N LYS A 106 7.69 4.58 2.91
CA LYS A 106 6.57 5.48 3.19
C LYS A 106 6.13 6.12 1.89
N ILE A 107 4.86 5.97 1.55
CA ILE A 107 4.25 6.61 0.38
C ILE A 107 3.21 7.61 0.86
N TYR A 108 3.30 8.84 0.37
CA TYR A 108 2.25 9.83 0.55
C TYR A 108 1.12 9.56 -0.43
N ASP A 109 -0.08 9.39 0.09
CA ASP A 109 -1.29 9.09 -0.68
C ASP A 109 -2.03 10.38 -0.99
N ASN A 110 -1.70 11.00 -2.13
CA ASN A 110 -2.32 12.25 -2.54
C ASN A 110 -3.68 12.01 -3.19
N PHE A 111 -4.75 12.20 -2.42
CA PHE A 111 -6.12 12.11 -2.92
C PHE A 111 -6.66 13.40 -3.50
N SER A 112 -5.96 14.54 -3.36
CA SER A 112 -6.40 15.83 -3.89
C SER A 112 -6.37 15.93 -5.41
N THR A 113 -5.63 15.03 -6.07
CA THR A 113 -5.45 14.98 -7.53
C THR A 113 -6.31 13.94 -8.22
N LEU A 114 -7.21 13.27 -7.49
CA LEU A 114 -8.07 12.24 -8.06
C LEU A 114 -9.08 12.84 -9.05
N SER A 115 -9.33 12.12 -10.15
CA SER A 115 -10.45 12.41 -11.03
C SER A 115 -11.76 12.09 -10.30
N SER A 116 -12.68 13.05 -10.27
CA SER A 116 -14.01 12.86 -9.68
C SER A 116 -15.00 12.15 -10.64
N ILE A 117 -14.67 12.12 -11.93
CA ILE A 117 -15.51 11.54 -13.00
C ILE A 117 -14.99 10.18 -13.48
N ASP A 118 -13.81 9.75 -13.03
CA ASP A 118 -13.19 8.47 -13.32
C ASP A 118 -12.89 7.71 -12.02
N ALA A 119 -12.69 6.42 -12.09
CA ALA A 119 -11.99 5.68 -11.06
C ALA A 119 -10.49 5.99 -11.13
N ASN A 120 -9.78 5.85 -10.03
CA ASN A 120 -8.35 6.18 -9.99
C ASN A 120 -7.59 4.95 -9.49
N TYR A 121 -6.53 4.55 -10.18
CA TYR A 121 -5.73 3.40 -9.80
C TYR A 121 -4.24 3.75 -9.78
N ARG A 122 -3.49 2.99 -8.98
CA ARG A 122 -2.03 2.88 -9.07
C ARG A 122 -1.63 1.42 -8.95
N PHE A 123 -0.46 1.06 -9.47
CA PHE A 123 0.00 -0.31 -9.46
C PHE A 123 1.40 -0.43 -8.87
N PHE A 124 1.58 -1.39 -7.97
CA PHE A 124 2.86 -1.76 -7.37
C PHE A 124 3.20 -3.22 -7.70
N ASN A 125 4.37 -3.46 -8.27
CA ASN A 125 4.93 -4.80 -8.32
C ASN A 125 5.73 -5.03 -7.03
N LEU A 126 5.20 -5.81 -6.09
CA LEU A 126 5.84 -6.13 -4.81
C LEU A 126 6.33 -7.59 -4.75
N SER A 127 6.16 -8.37 -5.84
CA SER A 127 6.75 -9.70 -5.94
C SER A 127 8.26 -9.59 -6.12
N PRO A 128 9.08 -10.26 -5.29
CA PRO A 128 10.54 -10.22 -5.43
C PRO A 128 11.05 -11.07 -6.60
N ASP A 129 10.26 -12.03 -7.08
CA ASP A 129 10.69 -13.03 -8.05
C ASP A 129 10.37 -12.66 -9.50
N GLU A 130 9.44 -11.71 -9.70
CA GLU A 130 9.04 -11.25 -11.04
C GLU A 130 9.72 -9.93 -11.41
N PRO A 131 10.77 -9.97 -12.25
CA PRO A 131 11.59 -8.80 -12.53
C PRO A 131 10.85 -7.72 -13.33
N LYS A 132 9.94 -8.11 -14.24
CA LYS A 132 9.16 -7.18 -15.07
C LYS A 132 7.77 -7.72 -15.36
N VAL A 133 6.76 -6.89 -15.11
CA VAL A 133 5.36 -7.26 -15.34
C VAL A 133 4.59 -6.15 -16.06
N ASP A 134 3.52 -6.56 -16.73
CA ASP A 134 2.52 -5.69 -17.33
C ASP A 134 1.19 -5.89 -16.61
N LEU A 135 0.51 -4.80 -16.24
CA LEU A 135 -0.83 -4.79 -15.67
C LEU A 135 -1.87 -4.59 -16.76
N TYR A 136 -2.88 -5.43 -16.75
CA TYR A 136 -4.06 -5.32 -17.61
C TYR A 136 -5.32 -5.11 -16.77
N LEU A 137 -6.15 -4.16 -17.19
CA LEU A 137 -7.55 -4.04 -16.79
C LEU A 137 -8.41 -4.59 -17.93
N ASN A 138 -9.05 -5.75 -17.73
CA ASN A 138 -9.63 -6.57 -18.78
C ASN A 138 -8.54 -6.93 -19.82
N ASN A 139 -8.74 -6.56 -21.09
CA ASN A 139 -7.77 -6.83 -22.16
C ASN A 139 -6.88 -5.63 -22.49
N THR A 140 -6.98 -4.53 -21.73
CA THR A 140 -6.22 -3.30 -21.98
C THR A 140 -5.02 -3.23 -21.06
N ILE A 141 -3.82 -3.11 -21.65
CA ILE A 141 -2.60 -2.83 -20.89
C ILE A 141 -2.66 -1.40 -20.36
N VAL A 142 -2.52 -1.23 -19.06
CA VAL A 142 -2.61 0.08 -18.40
C VAL A 142 -1.33 0.47 -17.66
N SER A 143 -0.45 -0.48 -17.43
CA SER A 143 0.90 -0.23 -16.89
C SER A 143 1.86 -1.29 -17.40
N SER A 144 3.01 -0.89 -17.95
CA SER A 144 3.94 -1.80 -18.62
C SER A 144 5.34 -1.73 -18.04
N ASN A 145 6.08 -2.85 -18.19
CA ASN A 145 7.49 -2.98 -17.81
C ASN A 145 7.79 -2.61 -16.35
N ARG A 146 6.85 -2.89 -15.43
CA ARG A 146 6.98 -2.55 -14.02
C ARG A 146 7.94 -3.50 -13.31
N LEU A 147 9.00 -2.92 -12.74
CA LEU A 147 9.99 -3.66 -11.95
C LEU A 147 9.54 -3.84 -10.52
N THR A 148 10.10 -4.84 -9.83
CA THR A 148 9.90 -5.03 -8.39
C THR A 148 10.22 -3.73 -7.64
N ALA A 149 9.25 -3.27 -6.86
CA ALA A 149 9.34 -2.07 -6.01
C ALA A 149 9.79 -0.78 -6.73
N ASP A 150 9.57 -0.66 -8.04
CA ASP A 150 9.98 0.51 -8.83
C ASP A 150 9.28 1.80 -8.38
N ASN A 151 8.08 1.70 -7.82
CA ASN A 151 7.36 2.81 -7.21
C ASN A 151 8.11 3.44 -6.03
N VAL A 152 8.94 2.67 -5.31
CA VAL A 152 9.72 3.14 -4.14
C VAL A 152 11.07 3.69 -4.57
N THR A 153 11.68 3.07 -5.57
CA THR A 153 13.03 3.46 -6.04
C THR A 153 13.02 4.72 -6.91
N THR A 154 11.93 4.96 -7.65
CA THR A 154 11.84 6.07 -8.58
C THR A 154 10.82 7.13 -8.21
N ASN A 155 9.89 6.84 -7.30
CA ASN A 155 8.71 7.66 -6.94
C ASN A 155 7.78 8.00 -8.13
N LEU A 156 8.01 7.42 -9.32
CA LEU A 156 7.27 7.75 -10.54
C LEU A 156 5.85 7.17 -10.55
N TYR A 157 5.61 6.10 -9.79
CA TYR A 157 4.39 5.32 -9.88
C TYR A 157 3.50 5.41 -8.64
N ASN A 158 3.78 6.39 -7.75
CA ASN A 158 3.01 6.59 -6.52
C ASN A 158 1.68 7.32 -6.75
N SER A 159 1.60 8.11 -7.82
CA SER A 159 0.40 8.87 -8.17
C SER A 159 -0.68 7.97 -8.77
N PHE A 160 -1.93 8.26 -8.43
CA PHE A 160 -3.07 7.61 -9.04
C PHE A 160 -3.29 8.09 -10.47
N GLN A 161 -3.69 7.15 -11.35
CA GLN A 161 -4.01 7.40 -12.74
C GLN A 161 -5.51 7.18 -12.97
N PRO A 162 -6.19 8.02 -13.76
CA PRO A 162 -7.60 7.84 -14.05
C PRO A 162 -7.84 6.63 -14.97
N THR A 163 -8.98 5.97 -14.76
CA THR A 163 -9.53 4.95 -15.66
C THR A 163 -11.06 5.06 -15.63
N PRO A 164 -11.77 4.84 -16.73
CA PRO A 164 -13.23 4.86 -16.71
C PRO A 164 -13.80 3.97 -15.59
N GLN A 165 -14.92 4.36 -15.00
CA GLN A 165 -15.60 3.47 -14.07
C GLN A 165 -16.05 2.18 -14.77
N GLY A 166 -16.01 1.06 -14.05
CA GLY A 166 -16.41 -0.23 -14.64
C GLY A 166 -16.05 -1.42 -13.76
N SER A 167 -16.38 -2.60 -14.27
CA SER A 167 -15.92 -3.86 -13.66
C SER A 167 -14.71 -4.36 -14.44
N TYR A 168 -13.63 -4.60 -13.73
CA TYR A 168 -12.35 -4.97 -14.31
C TYR A 168 -11.84 -6.31 -13.76
N LEU A 169 -11.61 -7.25 -14.66
CA LEU A 169 -10.74 -8.38 -14.39
C LEU A 169 -9.29 -7.90 -14.44
N ILE A 170 -8.60 -8.03 -13.32
CA ILE A 170 -7.20 -7.58 -13.22
C ILE A 170 -6.29 -8.76 -13.56
N THR A 171 -5.45 -8.59 -14.58
CA THR A 171 -4.52 -9.63 -15.01
C THR A 171 -3.10 -9.07 -15.04
N ILE A 172 -2.15 -9.83 -14.55
CA ILE A 172 -0.72 -9.50 -14.60
C ILE A 172 -0.04 -10.53 -15.49
N LYS A 173 0.74 -10.03 -16.44
CA LYS A 173 1.53 -10.83 -17.38
C LYS A 173 3.01 -10.54 -17.26
N VAL A 174 3.84 -11.46 -17.68
CA VAL A 174 5.28 -11.19 -17.91
C VAL A 174 5.39 -10.09 -18.96
N ALA A 175 6.18 -9.07 -18.68
CA ALA A 175 6.30 -7.90 -19.55
C ALA A 175 6.66 -8.27 -20.99
N GLY A 176 5.85 -7.75 -21.93
CA GLY A 176 6.01 -8.00 -23.35
C GLY A 176 5.68 -9.43 -23.82
N LYS A 177 5.01 -10.24 -22.99
CA LYS A 177 4.59 -11.60 -23.31
C LYS A 177 3.11 -11.82 -22.98
N ASP A 178 2.49 -12.82 -23.62
CA ASP A 178 1.11 -13.24 -23.29
C ASP A 178 1.02 -14.18 -22.08
N SER A 179 2.14 -14.43 -21.41
CA SER A 179 2.19 -15.34 -20.26
C SER A 179 1.55 -14.67 -19.03
N VAL A 180 0.36 -15.12 -18.66
CA VAL A 180 -0.36 -14.70 -17.43
C VAL A 180 0.34 -15.35 -16.24
N ILE A 181 0.68 -14.54 -15.23
CA ILE A 181 1.30 -14.97 -13.97
C ILE A 181 0.39 -14.87 -12.78
N ALA A 182 -0.56 -13.91 -12.81
CA ALA A 182 -1.56 -13.77 -11.78
C ALA A 182 -2.84 -13.17 -12.36
N THR A 183 -3.98 -13.62 -11.82
CA THR A 183 -5.30 -13.06 -12.15
C THR A 183 -6.04 -12.81 -10.85
N GLY A 184 -6.53 -11.58 -10.68
CA GLY A 184 -7.37 -11.18 -9.55
C GLY A 184 -8.84 -11.44 -9.80
N SER A 185 -9.67 -11.10 -8.82
CA SER A 185 -11.11 -11.09 -8.97
C SER A 185 -11.57 -9.90 -9.82
N ASN A 186 -12.81 -9.95 -10.32
CA ASN A 186 -13.44 -8.76 -10.87
C ASN A 186 -13.62 -7.69 -9.80
N VAL A 187 -13.16 -6.49 -10.07
CA VAL A 187 -13.25 -5.34 -9.17
C VAL A 187 -14.13 -4.27 -9.80
N ALA A 188 -15.20 -3.90 -9.10
CA ALA A 188 -16.02 -2.74 -9.49
C ALA A 188 -15.27 -1.46 -9.07
N MET A 189 -14.69 -0.77 -10.03
CA MET A 189 -14.05 0.51 -9.83
C MET A 189 -15.02 1.64 -10.13
N THR A 190 -15.23 2.52 -9.17
CA THR A 190 -16.23 3.59 -9.24
C THR A 190 -15.58 4.96 -9.24
N ASN A 191 -16.27 5.94 -9.81
CA ASN A 191 -15.81 7.32 -9.92
C ASN A 191 -15.39 7.90 -8.56
N GLY A 192 -14.36 8.72 -8.57
CA GLY A 192 -13.84 9.41 -7.40
C GLY A 192 -13.09 8.53 -6.40
N ASN A 193 -13.15 7.21 -6.53
CA ASN A 193 -12.46 6.29 -5.62
C ASN A 193 -11.04 5.96 -6.11
N ALA A 194 -10.17 5.68 -5.14
CA ALA A 194 -8.77 5.34 -5.36
C ALA A 194 -8.50 3.86 -5.05
N TYR A 195 -7.80 3.19 -5.96
CA TYR A 195 -7.48 1.76 -5.89
C TYR A 195 -5.97 1.56 -6.00
N THR A 196 -5.36 0.98 -4.98
CA THR A 196 -3.99 0.48 -5.06
C THR A 196 -4.04 -1.00 -5.44
N ILE A 197 -3.60 -1.30 -6.65
CA ILE A 197 -3.44 -2.67 -7.17
C ILE A 197 -2.01 -3.08 -6.91
N PHE A 198 -1.76 -4.29 -6.44
CA PHE A 198 -0.39 -4.79 -6.31
C PHE A 198 -0.28 -6.28 -6.57
N LEU A 199 0.84 -6.66 -7.19
CA LEU A 199 1.28 -8.04 -7.30
C LEU A 199 2.06 -8.39 -6.05
N SER A 200 1.71 -9.50 -5.43
CA SER A 200 2.38 -10.03 -4.24
C SER A 200 2.71 -11.51 -4.39
N GLY A 201 3.48 -12.02 -3.46
CA GLY A 201 3.81 -13.45 -3.40
C GLY A 201 5.04 -13.83 -4.21
N ASN A 202 5.30 -15.14 -4.23
CA ASN A 202 6.51 -15.74 -4.80
C ASN A 202 6.16 -16.81 -5.82
N ILE A 203 6.96 -16.90 -6.89
CA ILE A 203 6.80 -17.94 -7.91
C ILE A 203 6.98 -19.34 -7.28
N GLY A 204 6.02 -20.22 -7.55
CA GLY A 204 6.09 -21.61 -7.09
C GLY A 204 5.91 -21.81 -5.58
N SER A 205 5.68 -20.76 -4.82
CA SER A 205 5.39 -20.87 -3.39
C SER A 205 3.94 -21.35 -3.17
N SER A 206 3.76 -22.36 -2.34
CA SER A 206 2.43 -22.82 -1.91
C SER A 206 1.90 -22.01 -0.71
N SER A 207 2.78 -21.42 0.09
CA SER A 207 2.41 -20.62 1.27
C SER A 207 2.14 -19.15 0.93
N THR A 208 2.83 -18.61 -0.05
CA THR A 208 2.71 -17.23 -0.52
C THR A 208 2.68 -17.21 -2.05
N PRO A 209 1.67 -17.79 -2.70
CA PRO A 209 1.60 -17.83 -4.17
C PRO A 209 1.46 -16.43 -4.75
N LEU A 210 1.85 -16.28 -6.02
CA LEU A 210 1.60 -15.03 -6.75
C LEU A 210 0.11 -14.73 -6.77
N GLN A 211 -0.24 -13.51 -6.40
CA GLN A 211 -1.62 -13.05 -6.36
C GLN A 211 -1.74 -11.55 -6.65
N VAL A 212 -2.90 -11.17 -7.17
CA VAL A 212 -3.28 -9.77 -7.35
C VAL A 212 -4.12 -9.34 -6.16
N ASN A 213 -3.70 -8.29 -5.50
CA ASN A 213 -4.44 -7.65 -4.42
C ASN A 213 -4.91 -6.26 -4.83
N VAL A 214 -6.04 -5.85 -4.29
CA VAL A 214 -6.61 -4.52 -4.50
C VAL A 214 -7.04 -3.93 -3.17
N LEU A 215 -6.45 -2.79 -2.85
CA LEU A 215 -6.83 -1.96 -1.71
C LEU A 215 -7.61 -0.75 -2.23
N GLN A 216 -8.91 -0.69 -1.95
CA GLN A 216 -9.68 0.52 -2.14
C GLN A 216 -9.45 1.45 -0.95
N ALA A 217 -9.01 2.67 -1.21
CA ALA A 217 -8.86 3.67 -0.15
C ALA A 217 -10.23 4.08 0.40
N SER A 218 -10.38 3.99 1.71
CA SER A 218 -11.52 4.53 2.47
C SER A 218 -11.02 5.70 3.30
N TYR A 219 -11.36 6.92 2.93
CA TYR A 219 -10.91 8.19 3.52
C TYR A 219 -12.07 9.17 3.72
#